data_4acf26615424892ccb1aec8a330f462a
#
_entry.id   4acf26615424892ccb1aec8a330f462a
#
_cell.length_a   1.000
_cell.length_b   1.000
_cell.length_c   1.000
_cell.angle_alpha   90.00
_cell.angle_beta   90.00
_cell.angle_gamma   90.00
#
_symmetry.space_group_name_H-M   'P 1'
#
loop_
_entity.id
_entity.type
_entity.pdbx_description
1 polymer ?
#
loop_
_entity_poly.entity_id
_entity_poly.type
_entity_poly.pdbx_seq_one_letter_code
_entity_poly.pdbx_strand_id
1 'polypeptide(L)'
;MVPFIPYLSGDVPAPFPRAADNQKCIRTLDIEEVGKTPRHGTFFQMLGNWSFGDYFKEGAIRYAWELLTTSEADGGLGFDPKDLWVTVYEEDDEAHDLWRAIANLPEERIQRLGKDTNYWSTGLPGPAGPCSEIFFDRGPAYGCLLYTSDAADE
;
A
#
# COMPACT_ATOMS: atom_id res chain seq x y z
N MET A 1 3.93 4.87 -11.69
CA MET A 1 3.72 6.23 -11.14
C MET A 1 4.34 7.32 -11.98
N VAL A 2 5.59 7.20 -12.43
CA VAL A 2 6.31 8.27 -13.18
C VAL A 2 5.47 8.94 -14.29
N PRO A 3 4.75 8.22 -15.16
CA PRO A 3 3.92 8.84 -16.20
C PRO A 3 2.78 9.71 -15.68
N PHE A 4 2.38 9.54 -14.42
CA PHE A 4 1.26 10.25 -13.82
C PHE A 4 1.67 11.44 -12.93
N ILE A 5 2.98 11.65 -12.72
CA ILE A 5 3.48 12.75 -11.88
C ILE A 5 2.91 14.10 -12.31
N PRO A 6 2.89 14.48 -13.61
CA PRO A 6 2.34 15.79 -14.00
C PRO A 6 0.86 15.98 -13.65
N TYR A 7 0.07 14.90 -13.64
CA TYR A 7 -1.33 14.93 -13.24
C TYR A 7 -1.50 15.01 -11.72
N LEU A 8 -0.64 14.30 -10.98
CA LEU A 8 -0.64 14.32 -9.51
C LEU A 8 -0.13 15.65 -8.96
N SER A 9 0.84 16.28 -9.63
CA SER A 9 1.35 17.60 -9.27
C SER A 9 0.42 18.75 -9.70
N GLY A 10 -0.57 18.46 -10.53
CA GLY A 10 -1.47 19.49 -11.07
C GLY A 10 -0.88 20.33 -12.19
N ASP A 11 0.28 19.95 -12.75
CA ASP A 11 0.94 20.66 -13.85
C ASP A 11 0.13 20.56 -15.14
N VAL A 12 -0.56 19.44 -15.31
CA VAL A 12 -1.41 19.16 -16.47
C VAL A 12 -2.72 18.54 -15.99
N PRO A 13 -3.87 18.92 -16.52
CA PRO A 13 -5.15 18.28 -16.23
C PRO A 13 -5.12 16.80 -16.61
N ALA A 14 -5.58 15.93 -15.73
CA ALA A 14 -5.69 14.51 -16.06
C ALA A 14 -6.80 14.31 -17.12
N PRO A 15 -6.55 13.55 -18.20
CA PRO A 15 -7.54 13.31 -19.25
C PRO A 15 -8.62 12.30 -18.83
N PHE A 16 -8.50 11.70 -17.66
CA PHE A 16 -9.41 10.71 -17.09
C PHE A 16 -9.42 10.83 -15.56
N PRO A 17 -10.55 10.51 -14.90
CA PRO A 17 -10.65 10.60 -13.44
C PRO A 17 -9.94 9.44 -12.73
N ARG A 18 -9.77 8.30 -13.38
CA ARG A 18 -9.16 7.07 -12.84
C ARG A 18 -8.20 6.44 -13.83
N ALA A 19 -7.16 5.82 -13.32
CA ALA A 19 -6.26 5.00 -14.12
C ALA A 19 -5.86 3.74 -13.36
N ALA A 20 -5.66 2.66 -14.11
CA ALA A 20 -4.99 1.45 -13.63
C ALA A 20 -3.90 1.08 -14.64
N ASP A 21 -2.79 0.56 -14.14
CA ASP A 21 -1.65 0.23 -14.97
C ASP A 21 -0.84 -0.92 -14.37
N ASN A 22 -0.13 -1.64 -15.23
CA ASN A 22 0.85 -2.63 -14.87
C ASN A 22 2.20 -2.20 -15.47
N GLN A 23 3.05 -1.59 -14.64
CA GLN A 23 4.31 -1.00 -15.07
C GLN A 23 5.49 -1.92 -14.75
N LYS A 24 6.37 -2.12 -15.72
CA LYS A 24 7.70 -2.70 -15.49
C LYS A 24 8.57 -1.65 -14.80
N CYS A 25 9.08 -2.00 -13.62
CA CYS A 25 9.85 -1.11 -12.77
C CYS A 25 11.23 -1.68 -12.47
N ILE A 26 12.21 -0.77 -12.32
CA ILE A 26 13.53 -1.08 -11.79
C ILE A 26 13.70 -0.30 -10.49
N ARG A 27 14.08 -1.00 -9.42
CA ARG A 27 14.44 -0.42 -8.14
C ARG A 27 15.85 -0.86 -7.79
N THR A 28 16.77 0.10 -7.68
CA THR A 28 18.20 -0.18 -7.48
C THR A 28 18.65 0.00 -6.03
N LEU A 29 17.81 0.57 -5.17
CA LEU A 29 18.11 0.79 -3.75
C LEU A 29 18.39 -0.53 -3.01
N ASP A 30 17.69 -1.59 -3.41
CA ASP A 30 17.79 -2.91 -2.78
C ASP A 30 18.80 -3.84 -3.47
N ILE A 31 19.68 -3.32 -4.35
CA ILE A 31 20.56 -4.15 -5.17
C ILE A 31 21.51 -5.01 -4.34
N GLU A 32 21.94 -4.51 -3.18
CA GLU A 32 22.84 -5.23 -2.28
C GLU A 32 22.14 -6.39 -1.56
N GLU A 33 20.80 -6.37 -1.49
CA GLU A 33 20.00 -7.40 -0.85
C GLU A 33 19.49 -8.47 -1.84
N VAL A 34 19.61 -8.20 -3.14
CA VAL A 34 19.23 -9.15 -4.19
C VAL A 34 20.11 -10.38 -4.14
N GLY A 35 19.48 -11.54 -4.02
CA GLY A 35 20.18 -12.83 -3.89
C GLY A 35 20.55 -13.21 -2.45
N LYS A 36 20.46 -12.29 -1.48
CA LYS A 36 20.63 -12.57 -0.07
C LYS A 36 19.30 -12.90 0.60
N THR A 37 18.23 -12.23 0.22
CA THR A 37 16.88 -12.44 0.72
C THR A 37 15.98 -13.01 -0.39
N PRO A 38 14.92 -13.76 -0.04
CA PRO A 38 14.00 -14.30 -1.04
C PRO A 38 12.99 -13.29 -1.59
N ARG A 39 12.98 -12.05 -1.08
CA ARG A 39 11.96 -11.06 -1.37
C ARG A 39 12.46 -9.83 -2.12
N HIS A 40 13.77 -9.58 -2.20
CA HIS A 40 14.31 -8.44 -2.90
C HIS A 40 14.62 -8.77 -4.36
N GLY A 41 14.11 -7.93 -5.26
CA GLY A 41 14.37 -7.98 -6.69
C GLY A 41 14.54 -6.57 -7.25
N THR A 42 15.45 -6.39 -8.19
CA THR A 42 15.67 -5.09 -8.84
C THR A 42 14.69 -4.82 -9.96
N PHE A 43 14.13 -5.85 -10.55
CA PHE A 43 13.13 -5.75 -11.62
C PHE A 43 11.81 -6.42 -11.19
N PHE A 44 10.71 -5.69 -11.34
CA PHE A 44 9.39 -6.19 -10.98
C PHE A 44 8.30 -5.50 -11.80
N GLN A 45 7.11 -6.03 -11.75
CA GLN A 45 5.91 -5.39 -12.28
C GLN A 45 5.13 -4.78 -11.12
N MET A 46 4.83 -3.48 -11.24
CA MET A 46 4.03 -2.78 -10.26
C MET A 46 2.60 -2.65 -10.79
N LEU A 47 1.67 -3.27 -10.08
CA LEU A 47 0.26 -3.02 -10.28
C LEU A 47 -0.11 -1.73 -9.58
N GLY A 48 -0.69 -0.77 -10.32
CA GLY A 48 -1.02 0.53 -9.79
C GLY A 48 -2.44 0.95 -10.15
N ASN A 49 -3.02 1.76 -9.29
CA ASN A 49 -4.27 2.48 -9.56
C ASN A 49 -4.15 3.89 -9.02
N TRP A 50 -4.80 4.83 -9.70
CA TRP A 50 -4.73 6.25 -9.39
C TRP A 50 -6.11 6.87 -9.51
N SER A 51 -6.38 7.83 -8.63
CA SER A 51 -7.55 8.70 -8.67
C SER A 51 -7.09 10.15 -8.84
N PHE A 52 -7.67 10.83 -9.80
CA PHE A 52 -7.40 12.25 -10.07
C PHE A 52 -8.62 13.08 -9.68
N GLY A 53 -8.83 13.18 -8.35
CA GLY A 53 -9.96 13.90 -7.78
C GLY A 53 -11.30 13.17 -7.83
N ASP A 54 -11.32 11.85 -7.97
CA ASP A 54 -12.55 11.04 -8.05
C ASP A 54 -12.84 10.30 -6.73
N TYR A 55 -12.01 9.32 -6.35
CA TYR A 55 -12.11 8.70 -5.05
C TYR A 55 -10.91 9.11 -4.17
N PHE A 56 -11.12 9.13 -2.87
CA PHE A 56 -10.12 9.43 -1.85
C PHE A 56 -9.92 8.21 -0.94
N LYS A 57 -9.52 8.43 0.31
CA LYS A 57 -9.18 7.35 1.26
C LYS A 57 -10.30 6.31 1.41
N GLU A 58 -11.54 6.76 1.60
CA GLU A 58 -12.68 5.83 1.76
C GLU A 58 -12.80 4.88 0.57
N GLY A 59 -12.80 5.42 -0.64
CA GLY A 59 -12.90 4.62 -1.87
C GLY A 59 -11.69 3.70 -2.05
N ALA A 60 -10.48 4.21 -1.80
CA ALA A 60 -9.25 3.42 -1.93
C ALA A 60 -9.24 2.24 -0.94
N ILE A 61 -9.59 2.47 0.31
CA ILE A 61 -9.66 1.43 1.36
C ILE A 61 -10.72 0.39 0.99
N ARG A 62 -11.91 0.83 0.57
CA ARG A 62 -12.99 -0.06 0.15
C ARG A 62 -12.58 -0.97 -1.00
N TYR A 63 -11.99 -0.42 -2.06
CA TYR A 63 -11.52 -1.21 -3.22
C TYR A 63 -10.41 -2.18 -2.85
N ALA A 64 -9.45 -1.75 -2.03
CA ALA A 64 -8.37 -2.62 -1.60
C ALA A 64 -8.90 -3.78 -0.74
N TRP A 65 -9.78 -3.49 0.21
CA TRP A 65 -10.37 -4.50 1.08
C TRP A 65 -11.23 -5.49 0.32
N GLU A 66 -12.08 -4.99 -0.59
CA GLU A 66 -12.91 -5.83 -1.47
C GLU A 66 -12.05 -6.76 -2.32
N LEU A 67 -11.02 -6.23 -2.99
CA LEU A 67 -10.11 -7.05 -3.80
C LEU A 67 -9.45 -8.16 -3.00
N LEU A 68 -8.96 -7.85 -1.78
CA LEU A 68 -8.23 -8.81 -0.97
C LEU A 68 -9.13 -9.90 -0.37
N THR A 69 -10.34 -9.54 0.08
CA THR A 69 -11.19 -10.43 0.88
C THR A 69 -12.30 -11.12 0.10
N THR A 70 -12.68 -10.60 -1.07
CA THR A 70 -13.65 -11.27 -1.96
C THR A 70 -13.08 -12.61 -2.43
N SER A 71 -13.93 -13.62 -2.57
CA SER A 71 -13.51 -14.95 -3.00
C SER A 71 -12.89 -14.93 -4.41
N GLU A 72 -11.97 -15.86 -4.69
CA GLU A 72 -11.39 -16.01 -6.03
C GLU A 72 -12.46 -16.27 -7.10
N ALA A 73 -13.52 -16.99 -6.74
CA ALA A 73 -14.64 -17.29 -7.66
C ALA A 73 -15.40 -16.02 -8.06
N ASP A 74 -15.39 -14.98 -7.21
CA ASP A 74 -16.05 -13.71 -7.44
C ASP A 74 -15.07 -12.62 -7.92
N GLY A 75 -13.83 -12.99 -8.20
CA GLY A 75 -12.81 -12.12 -8.79
C GLY A 75 -11.90 -11.41 -7.77
N GLY A 76 -11.97 -11.77 -6.49
CA GLY A 76 -11.04 -11.30 -5.46
C GLY A 76 -9.84 -12.21 -5.27
N LEU A 77 -9.07 -12.00 -4.20
CA LEU A 77 -7.91 -12.79 -3.84
C LEU A 77 -8.18 -13.80 -2.71
N GLY A 78 -9.35 -13.75 -2.07
CA GLY A 78 -9.82 -14.72 -1.11
C GLY A 78 -9.05 -14.79 0.21
N PHE A 79 -8.33 -13.74 0.61
CA PHE A 79 -7.65 -13.71 1.89
C PHE A 79 -8.64 -13.68 3.04
N ASP A 80 -8.35 -14.45 4.09
CA ASP A 80 -9.14 -14.40 5.32
C ASP A 80 -8.85 -13.07 6.06
N PRO A 81 -9.87 -12.25 6.34
CA PRO A 81 -9.70 -11.00 7.07
C PRO A 81 -8.96 -11.11 8.39
N LYS A 82 -9.04 -12.27 9.06
CA LYS A 82 -8.35 -12.50 10.33
C LYS A 82 -6.83 -12.57 10.20
N ASP A 83 -6.31 -12.82 9.00
CA ASP A 83 -4.88 -12.91 8.72
C ASP A 83 -4.33 -11.59 8.15
N LEU A 84 -5.18 -10.55 8.06
CA LEU A 84 -4.80 -9.24 7.55
C LEU A 84 -4.56 -8.24 8.69
N TRP A 85 -3.52 -7.46 8.53
CA TRP A 85 -3.15 -6.35 9.39
C TRP A 85 -2.99 -5.09 8.55
N VAL A 86 -3.16 -3.95 9.17
CA VAL A 86 -3.06 -2.65 8.49
C VAL A 86 -2.15 -1.74 9.28
N THR A 87 -1.35 -0.96 8.58
CA THR A 87 -0.63 0.17 9.17
C THR A 87 -1.15 1.47 8.58
N VAL A 88 -1.15 2.52 9.39
CA VAL A 88 -1.53 3.88 8.99
C VAL A 88 -0.50 4.87 9.52
N TYR A 89 -0.37 6.01 8.86
CA TYR A 89 0.45 7.08 9.39
C TYR A 89 -0.11 7.56 10.74
N GLU A 90 0.76 7.79 11.71
CA GLU A 90 0.39 8.04 13.11
C GLU A 90 -0.54 9.23 13.32
N GLU A 91 -0.45 10.26 12.45
CA GLU A 91 -1.31 11.45 12.47
C GLU A 91 -2.52 11.34 11.53
N ASP A 92 -2.74 10.20 10.87
CA ASP A 92 -3.85 10.01 9.93
C ASP A 92 -5.04 9.32 10.59
N ASP A 93 -5.76 10.09 11.42
CA ASP A 93 -6.97 9.64 12.11
C ASP A 93 -8.07 9.23 11.14
N GLU A 94 -8.20 9.94 10.01
CA GLU A 94 -9.19 9.61 8.99
C GLU A 94 -8.99 8.20 8.41
N ALA A 95 -7.75 7.86 8.03
CA ALA A 95 -7.46 6.53 7.51
C ALA A 95 -7.70 5.45 8.56
N HIS A 96 -7.29 5.70 9.81
CA HIS A 96 -7.52 4.79 10.94
C HIS A 96 -9.01 4.49 11.14
N ASP A 97 -9.84 5.51 11.20
CA ASP A 97 -11.28 5.36 11.41
C ASP A 97 -11.98 4.69 10.22
N LEU A 98 -11.54 4.99 8.99
CA LEU A 98 -12.04 4.35 7.79
C LEU A 98 -11.71 2.85 7.75
N TRP A 99 -10.50 2.45 8.14
CA TRP A 99 -10.13 1.04 8.24
C TRP A 99 -11.00 0.29 9.25
N ARG A 100 -11.26 0.89 10.41
CA ARG A 100 -12.19 0.32 11.40
C ARG A 100 -13.61 0.17 10.85
N ALA A 101 -14.11 1.20 10.19
CA ALA A 101 -15.48 1.24 9.70
C ALA A 101 -15.71 0.30 8.51
N ILE A 102 -14.77 0.22 7.57
CA ILE A 102 -14.92 -0.53 6.30
C ILE A 102 -14.51 -1.99 6.47
N ALA A 103 -13.34 -2.22 7.05
CA ALA A 103 -12.76 -3.55 7.19
C ALA A 103 -13.24 -4.29 8.46
N ASN A 104 -13.87 -3.56 9.38
CA ASN A 104 -14.28 -4.06 10.70
C ASN A 104 -13.12 -4.75 11.45
N LEU A 105 -11.92 -4.23 11.27
CA LEU A 105 -10.73 -4.73 11.95
C LEU A 105 -10.75 -4.31 13.42
N PRO A 106 -10.32 -5.18 14.34
CA PRO A 106 -10.12 -4.81 15.72
C PRO A 106 -8.93 -3.84 15.84
N GLU A 107 -8.93 -3.01 16.89
CA GLU A 107 -7.95 -1.93 17.11
C GLU A 107 -6.51 -2.41 17.05
N GLU A 108 -6.23 -3.56 17.63
CA GLU A 108 -4.90 -4.16 17.68
C GLU A 108 -4.33 -4.54 16.32
N ARG A 109 -5.17 -4.61 15.28
CA ARG A 109 -4.78 -4.91 13.90
C ARG A 109 -4.58 -3.70 13.03
N ILE A 110 -4.77 -2.50 13.57
CA ILE A 110 -4.51 -1.24 12.89
C ILE A 110 -3.40 -0.53 13.64
N GLN A 111 -2.18 -0.63 13.12
CA GLN A 111 -1.01 -0.05 13.77
C GLN A 111 -0.72 1.35 13.25
N ARG A 112 -0.41 2.26 14.15
CA ARG A 112 0.01 3.63 13.83
C ARG A 112 1.53 3.68 13.79
N LEU A 113 2.09 4.04 12.65
CA LEU A 113 3.54 4.11 12.45
C LEU A 113 3.95 5.49 11.95
N GLY A 114 5.22 5.80 12.17
CA GLY A 114 5.80 7.10 11.84
C GLY A 114 6.06 7.31 10.34
N LYS A 115 6.78 8.41 10.06
CA LYS A 115 7.10 8.83 8.69
C LYS A 115 7.98 7.84 7.94
N ASP A 116 8.81 7.11 8.62
CA ASP A 116 9.78 6.20 8.01
C ASP A 116 9.09 5.01 7.32
N THR A 117 7.87 4.68 7.76
CA THR A 117 7.07 3.58 7.23
C THR A 117 5.82 4.04 6.48
N ASN A 118 5.00 4.90 7.08
CA ASN A 118 3.67 5.23 6.56
C ASN A 118 3.55 6.64 5.97
N TYR A 119 4.66 7.19 5.45
CA TYR A 119 4.64 8.44 4.71
C TYR A 119 5.56 8.35 3.48
N TRP A 120 4.97 8.19 2.31
CA TRP A 120 5.75 8.06 1.09
C TRP A 120 6.10 9.42 0.47
N SER A 121 7.24 9.47 -0.20
CA SER A 121 7.65 10.59 -1.04
C SER A 121 8.51 10.09 -2.20
N THR A 122 8.70 10.94 -3.20
CA THR A 122 9.62 10.63 -4.31
C THR A 122 11.08 10.93 -3.97
N GLY A 123 11.37 11.45 -2.78
CA GLY A 123 12.70 11.92 -2.38
C GLY A 123 13.14 13.23 -3.05
N LEU A 124 12.33 13.77 -3.94
CA LEU A 124 12.48 15.05 -4.64
C LEU A 124 11.20 15.87 -4.43
N PRO A 125 11.22 17.21 -4.67
CA PRO A 125 9.99 17.99 -4.67
C PRO A 125 8.95 17.38 -5.62
N GLY A 126 7.77 17.08 -5.10
CA GLY A 126 6.71 16.41 -5.86
C GLY A 126 5.63 15.81 -4.95
N PRO A 127 4.80 14.93 -5.46
CA PRO A 127 3.76 14.29 -4.70
C PRO A 127 4.34 13.52 -3.50
N ALA A 128 3.75 13.74 -2.32
CA ALA A 128 4.08 13.04 -1.09
C ALA A 128 2.84 13.01 -0.18
N GLY A 129 2.77 12.05 0.72
CA GLY A 129 1.65 11.99 1.65
C GLY A 129 1.64 10.75 2.53
N PRO A 130 0.73 10.72 3.51
CA PRO A 130 0.52 9.54 4.34
C PRO A 130 0.04 8.37 3.48
N CYS A 131 0.37 7.17 3.91
CA CYS A 131 -0.08 5.94 3.28
C CYS A 131 -0.58 4.94 4.32
N SER A 132 -1.40 4.00 3.86
CA SER A 132 -1.77 2.80 4.58
C SER A 132 -1.17 1.61 3.86
N GLU A 133 -0.71 0.63 4.61
CA GLU A 133 -0.20 -0.64 4.08
C GLU A 133 -0.98 -1.81 4.65
N ILE A 134 -1.13 -2.87 3.87
CA ILE A 134 -1.87 -4.07 4.24
C ILE A 134 -0.90 -5.24 4.24
N PHE A 135 -0.84 -5.95 5.35
CA PHE A 135 0.05 -7.08 5.56
C PHE A 135 -0.75 -8.37 5.73
N PHE A 136 -0.26 -9.43 5.12
CA PHE A 136 -0.78 -10.77 5.31
C PHE A 136 0.09 -11.51 6.33
N ASP A 137 -0.50 -11.88 7.47
CA ASP A 137 0.18 -12.64 8.51
C ASP A 137 0.29 -14.12 8.12
N ARG A 138 1.50 -14.58 7.89
CA ARG A 138 1.81 -15.98 7.56
C ARG A 138 1.92 -16.88 8.81
N GLY A 139 1.67 -16.32 9.98
CA GLY A 139 1.72 -17.02 11.26
C GLY A 139 3.12 -17.06 11.88
N PRO A 140 3.21 -17.56 13.13
CA PRO A 140 4.39 -17.42 13.99
C PRO A 140 5.65 -18.11 13.46
N ALA A 141 5.52 -19.03 12.52
CA ALA A 141 6.68 -19.67 11.87
C ALA A 141 7.49 -18.72 10.98
N TYR A 142 6.91 -17.57 10.60
CA TYR A 142 7.51 -16.56 9.72
C TYR A 142 7.85 -15.24 10.45
N GLY A 143 7.73 -15.22 11.76
CA GLY A 143 8.00 -14.06 12.60
C GLY A 143 6.73 -13.36 13.09
N CYS A 144 6.90 -12.33 13.88
CA CYS A 144 5.83 -11.46 14.36
C CYS A 144 5.69 -10.26 13.44
N LEU A 145 4.48 -9.72 13.31
CA LEU A 145 4.19 -8.59 12.41
C LEU A 145 5.02 -7.34 12.75
N LEU A 146 5.31 -7.12 14.04
CA LEU A 146 6.21 -6.04 14.49
C LEU A 146 7.63 -6.17 13.94
N TYR A 147 8.08 -7.40 13.66
CA TYR A 147 9.41 -7.64 13.08
C TYR A 147 9.39 -7.69 11.55
N THR A 148 8.23 -7.89 10.93
CA THR A 148 8.14 -7.94 9.46
C THR A 148 8.06 -6.55 8.84
N SER A 149 7.61 -5.53 9.56
CA SER A 149 7.70 -4.14 9.10
C SER A 149 9.15 -3.63 9.12
N ASP A 150 9.90 -3.92 10.18
CA ASP A 150 11.33 -3.56 10.26
C ASP A 150 12.19 -4.34 9.27
N ALA A 151 11.78 -5.56 8.92
CA ALA A 151 12.53 -6.41 7.98
C ALA A 151 12.26 -6.09 6.49
N ALA A 152 11.39 -5.13 6.18
CA ALA A 152 11.23 -4.61 4.83
C ALA A 152 12.19 -3.43 4.54
N ASP A 153 12.76 -2.83 5.60
CA ASP A 153 13.68 -1.69 5.53
C ASP A 153 15.15 -2.06 5.85
N GLU A 154 15.44 -3.34 6.21
CA GLU A 154 16.80 -3.88 6.36
C GLU A 154 17.30 -4.65 5.14
#